data_12160c16037f918b32412733a199a673
#
_entry.id   12160c16037f918b32412733a199a673
#
_cell.length_a   1.000
_cell.length_b   1.000
_cell.length_c   1.000
_cell.angle_alpha   90.00
_cell.angle_beta   90.00
_cell.angle_gamma   90.00
#
_symmetry.space_group_name_H-M   'P 1'
#
loop_
_entity.id
_entity.type
_entity.pdbx_description
1 polymer ?
#
loop_
_entity_poly.entity_id
_entity_poly.type
_entity_poly.pdbx_seq_one_letter_code
_entity_poly.pdbx_strand_id
1 'polypeptide(L)'
;MIGRRRLLAGALGLAAPALLSKGALASAPRQLSLVNLHTGEKLAATYFEGGRYVPDALAALDRVLRDHRTGEVHPMAPGLLDLVAGLAGQVGRPDAVQVISGYRSSASNAALHANSSGVATRSLHMRGMAMDIRIPGVSLARLRDTALALGRGGVGYYPGSDFVHVDVGKVRQW
;
A
#
# COMPACT_ATOMS: atom_id res chain seq x y z
N MET A 1 -78.22 -45.02 0.22
CA MET A 1 -76.94 -44.97 0.91
C MET A 1 -76.09 -43.91 0.22
N ILE A 2 -75.77 -42.84 0.93
CA ILE A 2 -75.25 -41.60 0.38
C ILE A 2 -73.70 -41.58 0.57
N GLY A 3 -72.90 -41.60 -0.55
CA GLY A 3 -71.44 -41.51 -0.53
C GLY A 3 -70.98 -40.07 -0.49
N ARG A 4 -70.23 -39.71 0.57
CA ARG A 4 -69.65 -38.40 0.76
C ARG A 4 -68.37 -38.27 -0.07
N ARG A 5 -68.37 -37.41 -1.11
CA ARG A 5 -67.17 -36.99 -1.80
C ARG A 5 -66.45 -35.89 -0.97
N ARG A 6 -65.23 -36.16 -0.52
CA ARG A 6 -64.35 -35.13 0.07
C ARG A 6 -63.57 -34.47 -1.04
N LEU A 7 -63.72 -33.14 -1.18
CA LEU A 7 -62.88 -32.27 -2.02
C LEU A 7 -61.60 -31.92 -1.25
N LEU A 8 -60.49 -32.32 -1.80
CA LEU A 8 -59.16 -31.87 -1.35
C LEU A 8 -58.81 -30.56 -2.08
N ALA A 9 -58.78 -29.46 -1.34
CA ALA A 9 -58.28 -28.19 -1.84
C ALA A 9 -56.76 -28.20 -1.72
N GLY A 10 -56.06 -28.24 -2.85
CA GLY A 10 -54.62 -28.08 -2.93
C GLY A 10 -54.25 -26.60 -2.82
N ALA A 11 -53.52 -26.22 -1.79
CA ALA A 11 -52.90 -24.91 -1.68
C ALA A 11 -51.60 -24.88 -2.49
N LEU A 12 -51.58 -24.16 -3.61
CA LEU A 12 -50.33 -23.79 -4.31
C LEU A 12 -49.60 -22.74 -3.47
N GLY A 13 -48.55 -23.16 -2.81
CA GLY A 13 -47.58 -22.24 -2.19
C GLY A 13 -46.71 -21.58 -3.26
N LEU A 14 -46.88 -20.28 -3.49
CA LEU A 14 -45.97 -19.48 -4.27
C LEU A 14 -44.66 -19.31 -3.45
N ALA A 15 -43.61 -20.04 -3.82
CA ALA A 15 -42.27 -19.80 -3.34
C ALA A 15 -41.73 -18.55 -4.05
N ALA A 16 -41.62 -17.41 -3.33
CA ALA A 16 -40.96 -16.24 -3.81
C ALA A 16 -39.43 -16.54 -3.90
N PRO A 17 -38.76 -16.23 -5.03
CA PRO A 17 -37.30 -16.37 -5.10
C PRO A 17 -36.67 -15.38 -4.13
N ALA A 18 -35.94 -15.89 -3.15
CA ALA A 18 -35.05 -15.07 -2.31
C ALA A 18 -33.99 -14.48 -3.22
N LEU A 19 -34.08 -13.17 -3.45
CA LEU A 19 -33.01 -12.37 -4.08
C LEU A 19 -31.82 -12.40 -3.12
N LEU A 20 -30.91 -13.34 -3.34
CA LEU A 20 -29.57 -13.31 -2.76
C LEU A 20 -28.91 -12.01 -3.27
N SER A 21 -29.00 -10.94 -2.49
CA SER A 21 -28.16 -9.77 -2.68
C SER A 21 -26.72 -10.26 -2.66
N LYS A 22 -26.03 -10.17 -3.81
CA LYS A 22 -24.58 -10.29 -3.88
C LYS A 22 -24.01 -9.17 -3.00
N GLY A 23 -23.87 -9.44 -1.69
CA GLY A 23 -23.06 -8.62 -0.81
C GLY A 23 -21.69 -8.54 -1.46
N ALA A 24 -21.31 -7.36 -1.98
CA ALA A 24 -19.95 -7.12 -2.40
C ALA A 24 -19.08 -7.52 -1.21
N LEU A 25 -18.24 -8.54 -1.40
CA LEU A 25 -17.21 -8.90 -0.42
C LEU A 25 -16.38 -7.62 -0.21
N ALA A 26 -16.69 -6.89 0.85
CA ALA A 26 -15.96 -5.68 1.19
C ALA A 26 -14.50 -6.13 1.35
N SER A 27 -13.62 -5.62 0.46
CA SER A 27 -12.20 -5.92 0.58
C SER A 27 -11.72 -5.45 1.95
N ALA A 28 -10.90 -6.29 2.60
CA ALA A 28 -10.40 -6.01 3.94
C ALA A 28 -9.74 -4.63 4.03
N PRO A 29 -9.90 -3.91 5.15
CA PRO A 29 -9.22 -2.64 5.37
C PRO A 29 -7.71 -2.80 5.22
N ARG A 30 -7.04 -1.79 4.61
CA ARG A 30 -5.58 -1.75 4.51
C ARG A 30 -5.05 -0.63 5.39
N GLN A 31 -4.09 -0.99 6.21
CA GLN A 31 -3.41 -0.09 7.12
C GLN A 31 -1.94 0.01 6.79
N LEU A 32 -1.33 1.14 7.10
CA LEU A 32 0.10 1.35 6.98
C LEU A 32 0.60 2.12 8.21
N SER A 33 1.63 1.56 8.86
CA SER A 33 2.31 2.19 9.99
C SER A 33 3.72 2.57 9.59
N LEU A 34 4.03 3.87 9.66
CA LEU A 34 5.28 4.47 9.21
C LEU A 34 5.99 5.20 10.34
N VAL A 35 7.31 5.21 10.27
CA VAL A 35 8.19 6.14 11.01
C VAL A 35 9.11 6.79 9.99
N ASN A 36 9.02 8.10 9.81
CA ASN A 36 9.98 8.85 9.01
C ASN A 36 11.24 9.10 9.83
N LEU A 37 12.38 8.56 9.39
CA LEU A 37 13.63 8.60 10.17
C LEU A 37 14.30 9.98 10.18
N HIS A 38 13.95 10.88 9.25
CA HIS A 38 14.50 12.24 9.23
C HIS A 38 13.71 13.22 10.05
N THR A 39 12.39 13.07 10.12
CA THR A 39 11.51 13.99 10.87
C THR A 39 11.12 13.45 12.23
N GLY A 40 11.27 12.14 12.47
CA GLY A 40 10.81 11.44 13.66
C GLY A 40 9.29 11.25 13.72
N GLU A 41 8.54 11.72 12.70
CA GLU A 41 7.09 11.58 12.67
C GLU A 41 6.67 10.13 12.52
N LYS A 42 5.62 9.78 13.25
CA LYS A 42 5.01 8.44 13.24
C LYS A 42 3.55 8.56 12.84
N LEU A 43 3.07 7.65 12.01
CA LEU A 43 1.68 7.59 11.61
C LEU A 43 1.25 6.14 11.43
N ALA A 44 0.09 5.78 12.00
CA ALA A 44 -0.64 4.57 11.67
C ALA A 44 -1.99 4.99 11.10
N ALA A 45 -2.29 4.61 9.86
CA ALA A 45 -3.50 5.04 9.17
C ALA A 45 -4.15 3.90 8.39
N THR A 46 -5.47 3.77 8.51
CA THR A 46 -6.29 2.96 7.60
C THR A 46 -6.58 3.80 6.37
N TYR A 47 -5.83 3.53 5.28
CA TYR A 47 -5.90 4.32 4.05
C TYR A 47 -6.82 3.72 2.98
N PHE A 48 -7.34 2.51 3.21
CA PHE A 48 -8.32 1.86 2.35
C PHE A 48 -9.36 1.14 3.21
N GLU A 49 -10.64 1.47 3.03
CA GLU A 49 -11.76 0.89 3.76
C GLU A 49 -13.06 0.96 2.94
N GLY A 50 -13.92 -0.02 3.09
CA GLY A 50 -15.19 -0.08 2.36
C GLY A 50 -15.02 -0.10 0.83
N GLY A 51 -13.93 -0.69 0.33
CA GLY A 51 -13.63 -0.81 -1.09
C GLY A 51 -13.06 0.45 -1.75
N ARG A 52 -12.69 1.50 -0.99
CA ARG A 52 -12.17 2.77 -1.50
C ARG A 52 -11.01 3.30 -0.66
N TYR A 53 -10.18 4.11 -1.28
CA TYR A 53 -9.15 4.85 -0.54
C TYR A 53 -9.80 5.97 0.29
N VAL A 54 -9.23 6.22 1.47
CA VAL A 54 -9.68 7.23 2.43
C VAL A 54 -8.86 8.50 2.20
N PRO A 55 -9.45 9.60 1.65
CA PRO A 55 -8.69 10.78 1.23
C PRO A 55 -7.90 11.42 2.36
N ASP A 56 -8.48 11.57 3.55
CA ASP A 56 -7.81 12.19 4.70
C ASP A 56 -6.61 11.35 5.18
N ALA A 57 -6.72 10.02 5.13
CA ALA A 57 -5.62 9.12 5.47
C ALA A 57 -4.50 9.20 4.42
N LEU A 58 -4.83 9.31 3.12
CA LEU A 58 -3.84 9.53 2.07
C LEU A 58 -3.12 10.86 2.28
N ALA A 59 -3.84 11.95 2.54
CA ALA A 59 -3.24 13.26 2.80
C ALA A 59 -2.32 13.26 4.04
N ALA A 60 -2.69 12.52 5.09
CA ALA A 60 -1.85 12.36 6.27
C ALA A 60 -0.56 11.58 5.95
N LEU A 61 -0.65 10.52 5.14
CA LEU A 61 0.50 9.75 4.66
C LEU A 61 1.41 10.61 3.78
N ASP A 62 0.84 11.39 2.83
CA ASP A 62 1.60 12.31 1.97
C ASP A 62 2.42 13.31 2.80
N ARG A 63 1.83 13.82 3.89
CA ARG A 63 2.51 14.76 4.80
C ARG A 63 3.69 14.12 5.51
N VAL A 64 3.57 12.90 6.02
CA VAL A 64 4.67 12.16 6.67
C VAL A 64 5.75 11.77 5.65
N LEU A 65 5.36 11.50 4.41
CA LEU A 65 6.23 11.08 3.32
C LEU A 65 6.79 12.23 2.48
N ARG A 66 6.55 13.49 2.89
CA ARG A 66 7.04 14.69 2.19
C ARG A 66 8.56 14.74 2.09
N ASP A 67 9.06 15.60 1.23
CA ASP A 67 10.49 15.90 1.18
C ASP A 67 10.94 16.56 2.50
N HIS A 68 11.72 15.84 3.29
CA HIS A 68 12.18 16.32 4.60
C HIS A 68 13.17 17.51 4.51
N ARG A 69 13.77 17.78 3.35
CA ARG A 69 14.71 18.88 3.13
C ARG A 69 13.99 20.19 2.80
N THR A 70 12.97 20.11 1.95
CA THR A 70 12.22 21.30 1.47
C THR A 70 10.88 21.49 2.19
N GLY A 71 10.37 20.45 2.85
CA GLY A 71 9.02 20.44 3.43
C GLY A 71 7.90 20.26 2.38
N GLU A 72 8.25 20.12 1.08
CA GLU A 72 7.28 19.98 0.01
C GLU A 72 6.50 18.68 0.12
N VAL A 73 5.16 18.80 0.11
CA VAL A 73 4.23 17.67 0.14
C VAL A 73 3.76 17.36 -1.28
N HIS A 74 3.72 16.09 -1.65
CA HIS A 74 3.26 15.61 -2.94
C HIS A 74 2.42 14.34 -2.75
N PRO A 75 1.34 14.13 -3.51
CA PRO A 75 0.56 12.89 -3.46
C PRO A 75 1.42 11.66 -3.74
N MET A 76 1.37 10.68 -2.85
CA MET A 76 1.98 9.38 -3.08
C MET A 76 1.02 8.47 -3.83
N ALA A 77 1.54 7.72 -4.80
CA ALA A 77 0.74 6.77 -5.56
C ALA A 77 0.10 5.73 -4.63
N PRO A 78 -1.23 5.57 -4.59
CA PRO A 78 -1.87 4.60 -3.70
C PRO A 78 -1.38 3.16 -3.89
N GLY A 79 -1.02 2.79 -5.14
CA GLY A 79 -0.41 1.50 -5.43
C GLY A 79 0.95 1.26 -4.77
N LEU A 80 1.71 2.34 -4.47
CA LEU A 80 2.96 2.25 -3.70
C LEU A 80 2.66 1.97 -2.22
N LEU A 81 1.65 2.63 -1.66
CA LEU A 81 1.22 2.35 -0.28
C LEU A 81 0.75 0.90 -0.13
N ASP A 82 0.01 0.39 -1.12
CA ASP A 82 -0.40 -1.03 -1.19
C ASP A 82 0.79 -1.99 -1.29
N LEU A 83 1.80 -1.63 -2.07
CA LEU A 83 3.02 -2.43 -2.19
C LEU A 83 3.75 -2.51 -0.84
N VAL A 84 3.95 -1.37 -0.18
CA VAL A 84 4.68 -1.29 1.11
C VAL A 84 3.91 -1.99 2.23
N ALA A 85 2.59 -1.80 2.32
CA ALA A 85 1.76 -2.50 3.29
C ALA A 85 1.77 -4.02 3.07
N GLY A 86 1.64 -4.47 1.82
CA GLY A 86 1.73 -5.89 1.46
C GLY A 86 3.09 -6.49 1.79
N LEU A 87 4.18 -5.77 1.50
CA LEU A 87 5.54 -6.18 1.81
C LEU A 87 5.75 -6.33 3.33
N ALA A 88 5.34 -5.33 4.12
CA ALA A 88 5.43 -5.36 5.57
C ALA A 88 4.61 -6.52 6.18
N GLY A 89 3.43 -6.79 5.64
CA GLY A 89 2.60 -7.94 6.01
C GLY A 89 3.28 -9.28 5.71
N GLN A 90 3.87 -9.44 4.52
CA GLN A 90 4.54 -10.69 4.13
C GLN A 90 5.80 -11.00 4.95
N VAL A 91 6.53 -9.98 5.39
CA VAL A 91 7.66 -10.19 6.31
C VAL A 91 7.24 -10.33 7.77
N GLY A 92 5.92 -10.25 8.06
CA GLY A 92 5.35 -10.43 9.40
C GLY A 92 5.49 -9.21 10.32
N ARG A 93 5.68 -8.02 9.77
CA ARG A 93 5.89 -6.76 10.53
C ARG A 93 5.05 -5.61 9.96
N PRO A 94 3.71 -5.71 9.97
CA PRO A 94 2.83 -4.72 9.35
C PRO A 94 2.86 -3.33 10.04
N ASP A 95 3.38 -3.27 11.26
CA ASP A 95 3.40 -2.10 12.15
C ASP A 95 4.76 -1.37 12.24
N ALA A 96 5.73 -1.72 11.41
CA ALA A 96 7.12 -1.33 11.68
C ALA A 96 7.89 -0.78 10.47
N VAL A 97 7.25 -0.13 9.50
CA VAL A 97 7.96 0.41 8.33
C VAL A 97 8.70 1.70 8.70
N GLN A 98 10.04 1.69 8.58
CA GLN A 98 10.89 2.88 8.69
C GLN A 98 11.18 3.44 7.30
N VAL A 99 10.92 4.73 7.13
CA VAL A 99 11.09 5.45 5.87
C VAL A 99 12.36 6.29 5.92
N ILE A 100 13.26 6.01 4.98
CA ILE A 100 14.48 6.78 4.73
C ILE A 100 14.18 7.91 3.72
N SER A 101 13.38 7.62 2.67
CA SER A 101 12.99 8.62 1.68
C SER A 101 11.60 8.28 1.13
N GLY A 102 10.68 9.23 1.19
CA GLY A 102 9.39 9.20 0.48
C GLY A 102 9.46 10.06 -0.78
N TYR A 103 8.61 11.10 -0.86
CA TYR A 103 8.68 12.10 -1.92
C TYR A 103 10.00 12.87 -1.87
N ARG A 104 10.49 13.23 -3.04
CA ARG A 104 11.72 14.01 -3.23
C ARG A 104 11.44 15.11 -4.24
N SER A 105 11.54 16.37 -3.83
CA SER A 105 11.39 17.53 -4.71
C SER A 105 12.46 17.57 -5.80
N SER A 106 12.20 18.32 -6.86
CA SER A 106 13.20 18.55 -7.92
C SER A 106 14.47 19.15 -7.38
N ALA A 107 14.37 20.08 -6.42
CA ALA A 107 15.52 20.73 -5.79
C ALA A 107 16.37 19.72 -5.00
N SER A 108 15.74 18.90 -4.16
CA SER A 108 16.43 17.84 -3.41
C SER A 108 17.04 16.78 -4.33
N ASN A 109 16.35 16.41 -5.41
CA ASN A 109 16.90 15.44 -6.37
C ASN A 109 18.11 15.98 -7.11
N ALA A 110 18.08 17.25 -7.53
CA ALA A 110 19.20 17.91 -8.18
C ALA A 110 20.43 18.01 -7.26
N ALA A 111 20.24 18.42 -6.00
CA ALA A 111 21.30 18.49 -5.00
C ALA A 111 21.93 17.11 -4.73
N LEU A 112 21.13 16.05 -4.62
CA LEU A 112 21.62 14.69 -4.43
C LEU A 112 22.37 14.18 -5.67
N HIS A 113 21.86 14.45 -6.88
CA HIS A 113 22.51 14.06 -8.14
C HIS A 113 23.87 14.73 -8.31
N ALA A 114 24.00 16.00 -7.91
CA ALA A 114 25.28 16.74 -7.96
C ALA A 114 26.35 16.14 -7.03
N ASN A 115 25.92 15.47 -5.94
CA ASN A 115 26.81 14.91 -4.92
C ASN A 115 26.96 13.38 -5.02
N SER A 116 26.28 12.71 -5.96
CA SER A 116 26.28 11.24 -6.09
C SER A 116 25.92 10.81 -7.49
N SER A 117 26.70 9.91 -8.08
CA SER A 117 26.42 9.29 -9.38
C SER A 117 25.27 8.26 -9.33
N GLY A 118 24.85 7.85 -8.13
CA GLY A 118 23.79 6.83 -7.94
C GLY A 118 22.36 7.38 -7.98
N VAL A 119 22.17 8.71 -8.08
CA VAL A 119 20.83 9.32 -8.08
C VAL A 119 20.37 9.59 -9.52
N ALA A 120 19.27 8.96 -9.91
CA ALA A 120 18.69 9.17 -11.24
C ALA A 120 18.13 10.60 -11.40
N THR A 121 18.38 11.23 -12.56
CA THR A 121 17.84 12.57 -12.88
C THR A 121 16.31 12.57 -12.95
N ARG A 122 15.71 11.47 -13.41
CA ARG A 122 14.24 11.24 -13.49
C ARG A 122 13.81 10.22 -12.46
N SER A 123 14.05 10.50 -11.19
CA SER A 123 13.73 9.60 -10.08
C SER A 123 12.21 9.47 -9.88
N LEU A 124 11.73 8.24 -9.60
CA LEU A 124 10.33 7.99 -9.25
C LEU A 124 9.93 8.58 -7.89
N HIS A 125 10.88 8.88 -7.00
CA HIS A 125 10.61 9.67 -5.78
C HIS A 125 10.02 11.05 -6.09
N MET A 126 10.45 11.70 -7.21
CA MET A 126 9.91 13.01 -7.64
C MET A 126 8.46 12.94 -8.12
N ARG A 127 7.91 11.73 -8.26
CA ARG A 127 6.55 11.48 -8.73
C ARG A 127 5.67 10.84 -7.66
N GLY A 128 6.16 10.73 -6.42
CA GLY A 128 5.47 10.00 -5.35
C GLY A 128 5.29 8.50 -5.63
N MET A 129 6.13 7.91 -6.49
CA MET A 129 6.00 6.53 -6.97
C MET A 129 7.08 5.59 -6.41
N ALA A 130 7.94 6.07 -5.52
CA ALA A 130 9.02 5.30 -4.91
C ALA A 130 9.18 5.61 -3.43
N MET A 131 9.72 4.65 -2.68
CA MET A 131 10.05 4.78 -1.27
C MET A 131 11.30 3.96 -0.94
N ASP A 132 12.20 4.56 -0.13
CA ASP A 132 13.35 3.89 0.45
C ASP A 132 12.98 3.50 1.88
N ILE A 133 13.02 2.19 2.19
CA ILE A 133 12.51 1.66 3.45
C ILE A 133 13.45 0.63 4.06
N ARG A 134 13.31 0.45 5.37
CA ARG A 134 13.74 -0.74 6.10
C ARG A 134 12.68 -1.15 7.12
N ILE A 135 12.76 -2.36 7.62
CA ILE A 135 11.84 -2.89 8.62
C ILE A 135 12.65 -3.49 9.77
N PRO A 136 12.54 -2.95 11.00
CA PRO A 136 13.29 -3.43 12.15
C PRO A 136 13.06 -4.93 12.41
N GLY A 137 14.15 -5.66 12.65
CA GLY A 137 14.12 -7.11 12.87
C GLY A 137 13.96 -7.95 11.60
N VAL A 138 13.94 -7.32 10.42
CA VAL A 138 13.99 -8.01 9.12
C VAL A 138 15.30 -7.67 8.42
N SER A 139 16.06 -8.69 8.01
CA SER A 139 17.29 -8.43 7.25
C SER A 139 16.95 -7.77 5.90
N LEU A 140 17.82 -6.85 5.44
CA LEU A 140 17.63 -6.18 4.15
C LEU A 140 17.55 -7.17 2.98
N ALA A 141 18.30 -8.28 3.05
CA ALA A 141 18.24 -9.33 2.03
C ALA A 141 16.85 -9.96 1.97
N ARG A 142 16.25 -10.31 3.13
CA ARG A 142 14.88 -10.84 3.20
C ARG A 142 13.86 -9.83 2.69
N LEU A 143 14.00 -8.55 3.05
CA LEU A 143 13.11 -7.48 2.59
C LEU A 143 13.19 -7.34 1.07
N ARG A 144 14.41 -7.28 0.49
CA ARG A 144 14.65 -7.28 -0.96
C ARG A 144 14.01 -8.48 -1.65
N ASP A 145 14.28 -9.70 -1.18
CA ASP A 145 13.82 -10.93 -1.82
C ASP A 145 12.28 -11.02 -1.81
N THR A 146 11.65 -10.58 -0.71
CA THR A 146 10.20 -10.49 -0.62
C THR A 146 9.65 -9.45 -1.59
N ALA A 147 10.29 -8.28 -1.72
CA ALA A 147 9.89 -7.25 -2.68
C ALA A 147 10.01 -7.73 -4.14
N LEU A 148 11.09 -8.45 -4.47
CA LEU A 148 11.28 -9.05 -5.79
C LEU A 148 10.22 -10.12 -6.08
N ALA A 149 9.88 -10.97 -5.11
CA ALA A 149 8.84 -11.99 -5.25
C ALA A 149 7.45 -11.41 -5.51
N LEU A 150 7.17 -10.21 -5.01
CA LEU A 150 5.91 -9.49 -5.30
C LEU A 150 5.81 -9.05 -6.77
N GLY A 151 6.92 -8.79 -7.45
CA GLY A 151 6.95 -8.46 -8.88
C GLY A 151 6.17 -7.21 -9.28
N ARG A 152 6.01 -6.23 -8.36
CA ARG A 152 5.10 -5.08 -8.56
C ARG A 152 5.78 -3.80 -9.02
N GLY A 153 7.11 -3.81 -9.19
CA GLY A 153 7.86 -2.64 -9.63
C GLY A 153 9.37 -2.82 -9.52
N GLY A 154 10.10 -1.71 -9.42
CA GLY A 154 11.55 -1.71 -9.24
C GLY A 154 11.95 -1.99 -7.80
N VAL A 155 13.04 -2.73 -7.62
CA VAL A 155 13.66 -3.03 -6.33
C VAL A 155 15.16 -2.74 -6.40
N GLY A 156 15.62 -1.80 -5.56
CA GLY A 156 17.04 -1.46 -5.39
C GLY A 156 17.56 -1.94 -4.04
N TYR A 157 18.75 -2.51 -4.00
CA TYR A 157 19.36 -3.03 -2.80
C TYR A 157 20.57 -2.22 -2.34
N TYR A 158 20.46 -1.54 -1.20
CA TYR A 158 21.46 -0.59 -0.70
C TYR A 158 21.96 -1.00 0.70
N PRO A 159 22.73 -2.11 0.84
CA PRO A 159 23.15 -2.59 2.15
C PRO A 159 24.09 -1.62 2.88
N GLY A 160 24.93 -0.87 2.14
CA GLY A 160 25.80 0.13 2.73
C GLY A 160 25.09 1.34 3.32
N SER A 161 23.84 1.60 2.87
CA SER A 161 22.98 2.70 3.34
C SER A 161 21.79 2.21 4.17
N ASP A 162 21.74 0.90 4.44
CA ASP A 162 20.74 0.22 5.27
C ASP A 162 19.29 0.45 4.82
N PHE A 163 19.01 0.31 3.50
CA PHE A 163 17.64 0.37 2.98
C PHE A 163 17.43 -0.47 1.71
N VAL A 164 16.16 -0.74 1.42
CA VAL A 164 15.67 -1.27 0.15
C VAL A 164 14.81 -0.19 -0.50
N HIS A 165 15.12 0.13 -1.76
CA HIS A 165 14.26 0.94 -2.61
C HIS A 165 13.13 0.08 -3.18
N VAL A 166 11.90 0.59 -3.15
CA VAL A 166 10.75 -0.01 -3.82
C VAL A 166 10.00 1.05 -4.61
N ASP A 167 9.50 0.69 -5.80
CA ASP A 167 8.70 1.59 -6.63
C ASP A 167 7.60 0.85 -7.39
N VAL A 168 6.65 1.60 -7.97
CA VAL A 168 5.56 1.07 -8.79
C VAL A 168 5.76 1.36 -10.29
N GLY A 169 7.00 1.47 -10.73
CA GLY A 169 7.36 1.58 -12.13
C GLY A 169 7.49 0.21 -12.82
N LYS A 170 8.33 0.14 -13.86
CA LYS A 170 8.63 -1.14 -14.52
C LYS A 170 9.34 -2.09 -13.55
N VAL A 171 9.02 -3.37 -13.62
CA VAL A 171 9.73 -4.42 -12.87
C VAL A 171 11.19 -4.46 -13.29
N ARG A 172 12.10 -4.25 -12.33
CA ARG A 172 13.55 -4.27 -12.50
C ARG A 172 14.24 -4.37 -11.14
N GLN A 173 15.54 -4.70 -11.15
CA GLN A 173 16.36 -4.75 -9.94
C GLN A 173 17.77 -4.19 -10.18
N TRP A 174 18.42 -3.70 -9.15
CA TRP A 174 19.81 -3.22 -9.15
C TRP A 174 20.45 -3.24 -7.77
#